data_e4a8467d4566495beff6009748663d6c
#
_entry.id   e4a8467d4566495beff6009748663d6c
#
_cell.length_a   1.000
_cell.length_b   1.000
_cell.length_c   1.000
_cell.angle_alpha   90.00
_cell.angle_beta   90.00
_cell.angle_gamma   90.00
#
_symmetry.space_group_name_H-M   'P 1'
#
loop_
_entity.id
_entity.type
_entity.pdbx_description
1 polymer ?
#
loop_
_entity_poly.entity_id
_entity_poly.type
_entity_poly.pdbx_seq_one_letter_code
_entity_poly.pdbx_strand_id
1 'polypeptide(L)'
;MKDYKRFVLTVTFAVWLSNSHAQQLSYTAQEIEFIHDSINKSRWDIGGRLSQYTFRYMSEFFPVGVIQKSSQPYQFPNNPKKSFNSIIIKSKTGTLSLDDYLKKLHIASFIVVQKGVVVYEKYFSMLPDDKHTLQSVNKVITSTIITSLINEKKIDVNQSIEKYIPELQGSDWQDISVKDILNMRSGMDNRSIDFETGPFTNPLHKNYQLESALGILPKAETTPSSVYKYLIGLKKDTVPDVQAAYSNINTFVLGWLAEKITGKKYADLVTERIWKPMGASSDAYVCLSDQGIAWPHGGMSATLRDLARFGMLFTKSEIKARNESLVSFAQIKEIFDAPPLTNSFAPFKWAYQWDLANDGVMMKGGFGGQALYIDSNKEIVIAYYNYVDKDWGMNIISDSAFSEIMKALTMDK
;
A
#
# COMPACT_ATOMS: atom_id res chain seq x y z
N MET A 1 -45.14 52.82 16.52
CA MET A 1 -44.76 51.97 15.38
C MET A 1 -43.28 52.18 15.17
N LYS A 2 -42.47 51.23 15.59
CA LYS A 2 -41.01 51.26 15.45
C LYS A 2 -40.61 50.25 14.39
N ASP A 3 -39.97 50.70 13.31
CA ASP A 3 -39.45 49.91 12.22
C ASP A 3 -38.22 49.11 12.68
N TYR A 4 -38.32 47.79 12.63
CA TYR A 4 -37.16 46.88 12.76
C TYR A 4 -36.59 46.58 11.37
N LYS A 5 -35.49 47.24 10.97
CA LYS A 5 -34.68 46.85 9.82
C LYS A 5 -33.88 45.60 10.19
N ARG A 6 -34.23 44.48 9.57
CA ARG A 6 -33.43 43.27 9.60
C ARG A 6 -32.19 43.46 8.71
N PHE A 7 -31.01 43.48 9.33
CA PHE A 7 -29.73 43.31 8.62
C PHE A 7 -29.53 41.83 8.31
N VAL A 8 -29.62 41.46 7.05
CA VAL A 8 -29.19 40.14 6.56
C VAL A 8 -27.70 40.23 6.25
N LEU A 9 -26.87 39.62 7.11
CA LEU A 9 -25.45 39.50 6.87
C LEU A 9 -25.25 38.33 5.89
N THR A 10 -25.01 38.65 4.62
CA THR A 10 -24.63 37.65 3.61
C THR A 10 -23.14 37.38 3.79
N VAL A 11 -22.80 36.26 4.45
CA VAL A 11 -21.42 35.74 4.51
C VAL A 11 -21.14 35.05 3.18
N THR A 12 -20.45 35.72 2.29
CA THR A 12 -19.92 35.12 1.06
C THR A 12 -18.69 34.28 1.43
N PHE A 13 -18.84 32.97 1.47
CA PHE A 13 -17.71 32.04 1.48
C PHE A 13 -17.03 32.12 0.12
N ALA A 14 -15.93 32.82 0.01
CA ALA A 14 -15.03 32.72 -1.13
C ALA A 14 -14.28 31.37 -1.01
N VAL A 15 -14.78 30.36 -1.73
CA VAL A 15 -14.05 29.13 -1.94
C VAL A 15 -12.89 29.47 -2.88
N TRP A 16 -11.70 29.63 -2.32
CA TRP A 16 -10.46 29.65 -3.09
C TRP A 16 -10.22 28.24 -3.61
N LEU A 17 -10.75 27.95 -4.80
CA LEU A 17 -10.29 26.83 -5.61
C LEU A 17 -8.87 27.16 -6.07
N SER A 18 -7.87 26.64 -5.37
CA SER A 18 -6.52 26.58 -5.91
C SER A 18 -6.58 25.71 -7.16
N ASN A 19 -6.55 26.31 -8.34
CA ASN A 19 -6.44 25.64 -9.62
C ASN A 19 -5.04 24.97 -9.73
N SER A 20 -4.84 23.87 -9.03
CA SER A 20 -3.84 22.90 -9.43
C SER A 20 -4.42 22.14 -10.64
N HIS A 21 -4.11 22.58 -11.85
CA HIS A 21 -4.49 21.88 -13.06
C HIS A 21 -3.69 20.58 -13.09
N ALA A 22 -4.24 19.51 -12.48
CA ALA A 22 -3.80 18.17 -12.79
C ALA A 22 -4.08 17.98 -14.30
N GLN A 23 -3.04 17.76 -15.07
CA GLN A 23 -3.20 17.43 -16.47
C GLN A 23 -3.66 15.99 -16.52
N GLN A 24 -4.98 15.79 -16.52
CA GLN A 24 -5.56 14.46 -16.66
C GLN A 24 -5.01 13.84 -17.93
N LEU A 25 -4.39 12.66 -17.81
CA LEU A 25 -3.98 11.89 -18.97
C LEU A 25 -5.23 11.53 -19.75
N SER A 26 -5.37 12.10 -20.94
CA SER A 26 -6.42 11.71 -21.88
C SER A 26 -5.98 10.49 -22.68
N TYR A 27 -6.90 9.58 -22.91
CA TYR A 27 -6.71 8.39 -23.74
C TYR A 27 -7.66 8.46 -24.91
N THR A 28 -7.16 8.17 -26.12
CA THR A 28 -8.00 8.02 -27.31
C THR A 28 -8.75 6.70 -27.25
N ALA A 29 -9.87 6.59 -27.98
CA ALA A 29 -10.60 5.34 -28.09
C ALA A 29 -9.72 4.18 -28.59
N GLN A 30 -8.80 4.45 -29.52
CA GLN A 30 -7.86 3.46 -30.05
C GLN A 30 -6.84 3.00 -29.00
N GLU A 31 -6.34 3.91 -28.14
CA GLU A 31 -5.47 3.53 -27.01
C GLU A 31 -6.23 2.66 -26.02
N ILE A 32 -7.48 2.99 -25.70
CA ILE A 32 -8.31 2.18 -24.79
C ILE A 32 -8.57 0.80 -25.39
N GLU A 33 -8.95 0.70 -26.66
CA GLU A 33 -9.13 -0.57 -27.37
C GLU A 33 -7.84 -1.42 -27.31
N PHE A 34 -6.69 -0.83 -27.64
CA PHE A 34 -5.40 -1.50 -27.55
C PHE A 34 -5.09 -2.00 -26.11
N ILE A 35 -5.38 -1.20 -25.09
CA ILE A 35 -5.15 -1.57 -23.69
C ILE A 35 -6.04 -2.75 -23.26
N HIS A 36 -7.28 -2.80 -23.76
CA HIS A 36 -8.24 -3.86 -23.44
C HIS A 36 -8.09 -5.12 -24.30
N ASP A 37 -7.20 -5.12 -25.29
CA ASP A 37 -6.87 -6.33 -26.04
C ASP A 37 -6.41 -7.43 -25.08
N SER A 38 -6.83 -8.67 -25.35
CA SER A 38 -6.58 -9.83 -24.50
C SER A 38 -5.10 -10.07 -24.20
N ILE A 39 -4.23 -9.79 -25.17
CA ILE A 39 -2.77 -9.92 -25.03
C ILE A 39 -2.24 -8.86 -24.05
N ASN A 40 -2.70 -7.62 -24.19
CA ASN A 40 -2.25 -6.51 -23.36
C ASN A 40 -2.85 -6.59 -21.96
N LYS A 41 -4.08 -7.09 -21.82
CA LYS A 41 -4.71 -7.33 -20.51
C LYS A 41 -3.87 -8.25 -19.63
N SER A 42 -3.25 -9.29 -20.19
CA SER A 42 -2.36 -10.19 -19.45
C SER A 42 -1.01 -9.56 -19.06
N ARG A 43 -0.71 -8.35 -19.55
CA ARG A 43 0.53 -7.60 -19.36
C ARG A 43 0.28 -6.23 -18.73
N TRP A 44 -0.73 -6.13 -17.94
CA TRP A 44 -1.25 -4.88 -17.34
C TRP A 44 -0.18 -4.05 -16.57
N ASP A 45 0.90 -4.67 -16.13
CA ASP A 45 1.96 -4.08 -15.30
C ASP A 45 3.30 -3.86 -16.02
N ILE A 46 3.36 -4.02 -17.34
CA ILE A 46 4.65 -3.98 -18.08
C ILE A 46 5.24 -2.58 -18.31
N GLY A 47 4.54 -1.53 -17.91
CA GLY A 47 5.07 -0.17 -17.98
C GLY A 47 4.46 0.73 -19.06
N GLY A 48 4.95 1.98 -19.09
CA GLY A 48 4.52 3.01 -20.03
C GLY A 48 3.05 3.39 -19.93
N ARG A 49 2.46 3.77 -21.07
CA ARG A 49 1.04 4.18 -21.16
C ARG A 49 0.07 3.09 -20.67
N LEU A 50 0.41 1.82 -20.86
CA LEU A 50 -0.39 0.71 -20.38
C LEU A 50 -0.51 0.76 -18.85
N SER A 51 0.62 0.78 -18.12
CA SER A 51 0.60 0.86 -16.66
C SER A 51 -0.01 2.17 -16.13
N GLN A 52 0.15 3.29 -16.84
CA GLN A 52 -0.53 4.54 -16.47
C GLN A 52 -2.05 4.40 -16.45
N TYR A 53 -2.61 3.63 -17.37
CA TYR A 53 -4.04 3.35 -17.43
C TYR A 53 -4.44 2.28 -16.40
N THR A 54 -3.82 1.11 -16.48
CA THR A 54 -4.23 -0.07 -15.72
C THR A 54 -4.11 0.16 -14.21
N PHE A 55 -3.07 0.86 -13.74
CA PHE A 55 -2.89 1.15 -12.31
C PHE A 55 -3.98 2.04 -11.71
N ARG A 56 -4.68 2.81 -12.54
CA ARG A 56 -5.83 3.63 -12.14
C ARG A 56 -7.16 2.89 -12.31
N TYR A 57 -7.24 1.99 -13.28
CA TYR A 57 -8.49 1.34 -13.71
C TYR A 57 -8.46 -0.18 -13.56
N MET A 58 -7.80 -0.70 -12.50
CA MET A 58 -7.71 -2.14 -12.23
C MET A 58 -9.08 -2.85 -12.25
N SER A 59 -10.14 -2.17 -11.83
CA SER A 59 -11.51 -2.69 -11.82
C SER A 59 -12.10 -2.94 -13.22
N GLU A 60 -11.49 -2.43 -14.28
CA GLU A 60 -11.90 -2.73 -15.66
C GLU A 60 -11.33 -4.06 -16.16
N PHE A 61 -10.28 -4.56 -15.49
CA PHE A 61 -9.54 -5.76 -15.90
C PHE A 61 -9.84 -6.96 -15.00
N PHE A 62 -10.14 -6.73 -13.74
CA PHE A 62 -10.32 -7.76 -12.72
C PHE A 62 -11.64 -7.57 -11.95
N PRO A 63 -12.31 -8.65 -11.53
CA PRO A 63 -13.38 -8.56 -10.55
C PRO A 63 -12.88 -7.88 -9.28
N VAL A 64 -13.73 -7.15 -8.58
CA VAL A 64 -13.34 -6.42 -7.38
C VAL A 64 -14.30 -6.64 -6.21
N GLY A 65 -13.74 -6.67 -5.00
CA GLY A 65 -14.47 -6.54 -3.74
C GLY A 65 -14.45 -5.08 -3.30
N VAL A 66 -15.60 -4.46 -3.12
CA VAL A 66 -15.72 -3.06 -2.70
C VAL A 66 -15.39 -2.91 -1.22
N ILE A 67 -14.56 -1.93 -0.89
CA ILE A 67 -14.20 -1.52 0.46
C ILE A 67 -14.89 -0.18 0.71
N GLN A 68 -15.90 -0.18 1.58
CA GLN A 68 -16.78 0.97 1.78
C GLN A 68 -16.11 2.08 2.60
N LYS A 69 -16.31 3.32 2.16
CA LYS A 69 -15.91 4.53 2.89
C LYS A 69 -16.66 4.69 4.22
N SER A 70 -16.18 5.60 5.04
CA SER A 70 -16.85 6.01 6.27
C SER A 70 -18.09 6.86 5.96
N SER A 71 -19.14 6.71 6.77
CA SER A 71 -20.27 7.65 6.78
C SER A 71 -19.89 9.00 7.42
N GLN A 72 -18.79 9.04 8.16
CA GLN A 72 -18.23 10.23 8.81
C GLN A 72 -16.75 10.38 8.40
N PRO A 73 -16.48 10.88 7.18
CA PRO A 73 -15.10 11.01 6.69
C PRO A 73 -14.29 11.99 7.55
N TYR A 74 -13.08 11.59 7.91
CA TYR A 74 -12.14 12.49 8.56
C TYR A 74 -11.62 13.51 7.53
N GLN A 75 -11.82 14.78 7.81
CA GLN A 75 -11.34 15.87 6.96
C GLN A 75 -9.98 16.34 7.45
N PHE A 76 -8.95 16.21 6.61
CA PHE A 76 -7.67 16.80 6.93
C PHE A 76 -7.75 18.33 6.91
N PRO A 77 -7.33 19.02 7.99
CA PRO A 77 -6.97 20.42 7.88
C PRO A 77 -5.92 20.62 6.80
N ASN A 78 -6.04 21.70 6.04
CA ASN A 78 -5.12 22.03 4.96
C ASN A 78 -4.38 23.33 5.28
N ASN A 79 -3.06 23.27 5.39
CA ASN A 79 -2.19 24.44 5.61
C ASN A 79 -0.86 24.27 4.86
N PRO A 80 -0.85 24.55 3.55
CA PRO A 80 0.33 24.38 2.71
C PRO A 80 1.51 25.22 3.19
N LYS A 81 2.64 24.59 3.41
CA LYS A 81 3.89 25.27 3.80
C LYS A 81 4.58 25.88 2.60
N LYS A 82 4.92 27.18 2.69
CA LYS A 82 5.64 27.90 1.64
C LYS A 82 7.06 27.37 1.40
N SER A 83 7.68 26.78 2.42
CA SER A 83 9.00 26.13 2.33
C SER A 83 9.10 25.06 1.25
N PHE A 84 7.98 24.36 0.94
CA PHE A 84 7.96 23.39 -0.14
C PHE A 84 8.20 24.01 -1.52
N ASN A 85 7.81 25.26 -1.75
CA ASN A 85 8.03 25.98 -3.02
C ASN A 85 9.52 26.33 -3.24
N SER A 86 10.33 26.35 -2.19
CA SER A 86 11.75 26.66 -2.25
C SER A 86 12.67 25.42 -2.25
N ILE A 87 12.09 24.20 -2.22
CA ILE A 87 12.87 22.97 -2.30
C ILE A 87 13.56 22.86 -3.65
N ILE A 88 14.87 22.73 -3.63
CA ILE A 88 15.72 22.49 -4.80
C ILE A 88 16.40 21.14 -4.66
N ILE A 89 16.12 20.26 -5.60
CA ILE A 89 16.71 18.92 -5.66
C ILE A 89 17.86 18.92 -6.64
N LYS A 90 19.04 18.50 -6.16
CA LYS A 90 20.21 18.27 -7.02
C LYS A 90 20.06 16.94 -7.74
N SER A 91 20.16 16.95 -9.05
CA SER A 91 20.13 15.76 -9.91
C SER A 91 21.39 15.69 -10.76
N LYS A 92 21.62 14.55 -11.41
CA LYS A 92 22.75 14.37 -12.35
C LYS A 92 22.71 15.37 -13.54
N THR A 93 21.56 15.91 -13.86
CA THR A 93 21.32 16.81 -15.00
C THR A 93 21.11 18.27 -14.59
N GLY A 94 21.41 18.63 -13.32
CA GLY A 94 21.24 19.98 -12.79
C GLY A 94 20.31 20.02 -11.57
N THR A 95 19.81 21.21 -11.26
CA THR A 95 18.89 21.44 -10.14
C THR A 95 17.45 21.52 -10.63
N LEU A 96 16.52 20.95 -9.89
CA LEU A 96 15.09 20.96 -10.18
C LEU A 96 14.31 21.48 -8.97
N SER A 97 13.17 22.16 -9.21
CA SER A 97 12.18 22.35 -8.16
C SER A 97 11.62 20.99 -7.72
N LEU A 98 11.00 20.91 -6.53
CA LEU A 98 10.35 19.68 -6.08
C LEU A 98 9.29 19.22 -7.10
N ASP A 99 8.43 20.13 -7.58
CA ASP A 99 7.38 19.79 -8.55
C ASP A 99 7.97 19.22 -9.85
N ASP A 100 9.03 19.81 -10.38
CA ASP A 100 9.67 19.32 -11.61
C ASP A 100 10.42 18.01 -11.41
N TYR A 101 11.01 17.82 -10.22
CA TYR A 101 11.63 16.55 -9.84
C TYR A 101 10.58 15.42 -9.76
N LEU A 102 9.44 15.66 -9.10
CA LEU A 102 8.37 14.68 -8.99
C LEU A 102 7.76 14.34 -10.36
N LYS A 103 7.56 15.34 -11.24
CA LYS A 103 7.13 15.11 -12.63
C LYS A 103 8.13 14.27 -13.41
N LYS A 104 9.42 14.56 -13.27
CA LYS A 104 10.50 13.80 -13.93
C LYS A 104 10.53 12.33 -13.50
N LEU A 105 10.16 12.04 -12.27
CA LEU A 105 9.98 10.68 -11.74
C LEU A 105 8.64 10.04 -12.13
N HIS A 106 7.81 10.71 -12.93
CA HIS A 106 6.46 10.26 -13.30
C HIS A 106 5.53 10.04 -12.10
N ILE A 107 5.78 10.74 -10.97
CA ILE A 107 4.86 10.69 -9.82
C ILE A 107 3.48 11.17 -10.26
N ALA A 108 2.48 10.32 -10.07
CA ALA A 108 1.09 10.64 -10.43
C ALA A 108 0.46 11.60 -9.42
N SER A 109 0.74 11.40 -8.14
CA SER A 109 0.28 12.25 -7.05
C SER A 109 1.17 12.10 -5.82
N PHE A 110 1.25 13.16 -5.00
CA PHE A 110 2.13 13.22 -3.84
C PHE A 110 1.48 14.03 -2.72
N ILE A 111 1.51 13.52 -1.50
CA ILE A 111 0.96 14.20 -0.31
C ILE A 111 1.94 14.10 0.87
N VAL A 112 2.04 15.20 1.63
CA VAL A 112 2.71 15.25 2.92
C VAL A 112 1.73 15.73 3.98
N VAL A 113 1.55 14.92 5.01
CA VAL A 113 0.78 15.24 6.20
C VAL A 113 1.73 15.35 7.39
N GLN A 114 1.67 16.44 8.13
CA GLN A 114 2.43 16.66 9.36
C GLN A 114 1.48 17.00 10.49
N LYS A 115 1.54 16.25 11.59
CA LYS A 115 0.68 16.45 12.76
C LYS A 115 -0.81 16.53 12.41
N GLY A 116 -1.26 15.68 11.51
CA GLY A 116 -2.64 15.63 11.04
C GLY A 116 -3.06 16.73 10.06
N VAL A 117 -2.14 17.60 9.62
CA VAL A 117 -2.40 18.69 8.68
C VAL A 117 -1.73 18.41 7.34
N VAL A 118 -2.45 18.57 6.23
CA VAL A 118 -1.87 18.52 4.89
C VAL A 118 -1.02 19.77 4.68
N VAL A 119 0.30 19.58 4.53
CA VAL A 119 1.27 20.66 4.35
C VAL A 119 1.79 20.78 2.91
N TYR A 120 1.64 19.73 2.11
CA TYR A 120 1.91 19.74 0.68
C TYR A 120 1.10 18.65 0.00
N GLU A 121 0.50 18.97 -1.15
CA GLU A 121 -0.27 18.01 -1.94
C GLU A 121 -0.26 18.42 -3.41
N LYS A 122 0.02 17.49 -4.29
CA LYS A 122 0.04 17.68 -5.75
C LYS A 122 -0.49 16.46 -6.49
N TYR A 123 -1.17 16.74 -7.59
CA TYR A 123 -1.67 15.76 -8.55
C TYR A 123 -1.12 16.15 -9.91
N PHE A 124 -0.34 15.26 -10.53
CA PHE A 124 0.33 15.53 -11.81
C PHE A 124 -0.36 14.86 -12.99
N SER A 125 -0.75 13.59 -12.82
CA SER A 125 -1.37 12.78 -13.87
C SER A 125 -2.61 12.02 -13.44
N MET A 126 -3.14 12.31 -12.25
CA MET A 126 -4.40 11.77 -11.74
C MET A 126 -5.18 12.87 -10.99
N LEU A 127 -6.49 12.67 -10.79
CA LEU A 127 -7.34 13.56 -10.01
C LEU A 127 -7.39 13.15 -8.53
N PRO A 128 -7.80 14.04 -7.61
CA PRO A 128 -7.91 13.74 -6.17
C PRO A 128 -8.79 12.53 -5.83
N ASP A 129 -9.85 12.29 -6.62
CA ASP A 129 -10.80 11.21 -6.40
C ASP A 129 -10.44 9.93 -7.17
N ASP A 130 -9.41 9.97 -8.01
CA ASP A 130 -8.92 8.80 -8.70
C ASP A 130 -8.35 7.79 -7.69
N LYS A 131 -8.66 6.52 -7.91
CA LYS A 131 -8.02 5.42 -7.20
C LYS A 131 -6.81 4.95 -7.98
N HIS A 132 -5.80 4.53 -7.26
CA HIS A 132 -4.59 3.97 -7.83
C HIS A 132 -4.23 2.69 -7.09
N THR A 133 -3.69 1.70 -7.80
CA THR A 133 -3.25 0.46 -7.17
C THR A 133 -2.17 0.72 -6.13
N LEU A 134 -2.31 0.09 -4.96
CA LEU A 134 -1.34 0.16 -3.87
C LEU A 134 -0.16 -0.78 -4.09
N GLN A 135 -0.36 -1.81 -4.89
CA GLN A 135 0.61 -2.90 -5.01
C GLN A 135 1.05 -3.40 -3.63
N SER A 136 2.31 -3.64 -3.41
CA SER A 136 2.81 -4.19 -2.14
C SER A 136 2.59 -3.30 -0.90
N VAL A 137 2.16 -2.04 -1.06
CA VAL A 137 1.69 -1.25 0.09
C VAL A 137 0.46 -1.90 0.75
N ASN A 138 -0.34 -2.67 0.00
CA ASN A 138 -1.45 -3.44 0.56
C ASN A 138 -1.02 -4.44 1.66
N LYS A 139 0.22 -4.92 1.65
CA LYS A 139 0.72 -5.88 2.66
C LYS A 139 0.62 -5.35 4.09
N VAL A 140 0.86 -4.05 4.28
CA VAL A 140 0.76 -3.45 5.62
C VAL A 140 -0.69 -3.22 6.05
N ILE A 141 -1.63 -3.11 5.11
CA ILE A 141 -3.08 -3.13 5.41
C ILE A 141 -3.49 -4.51 5.90
N THR A 142 -3.05 -5.58 5.23
CA THR A 142 -3.29 -6.98 5.66
C THR A 142 -2.67 -7.23 7.04
N SER A 143 -1.43 -6.80 7.25
CA SER A 143 -0.76 -6.91 8.55
C SER A 143 -1.54 -6.17 9.65
N THR A 144 -2.11 -5.01 9.35
CA THR A 144 -2.91 -4.24 10.32
C THR A 144 -4.19 -4.98 10.73
N ILE A 145 -4.84 -5.72 9.80
CA ILE A 145 -5.96 -6.60 10.16
C ILE A 145 -5.48 -7.68 11.16
N ILE A 146 -4.37 -8.36 10.87
CA ILE A 146 -3.81 -9.38 11.78
C ILE A 146 -3.47 -8.77 13.14
N THR A 147 -2.84 -7.60 13.16
CA THR A 147 -2.51 -6.85 14.37
C THR A 147 -3.76 -6.57 15.21
N SER A 148 -4.86 -6.17 14.59
CA SER A 148 -6.13 -5.97 15.29
C SER A 148 -6.68 -7.26 15.90
N LEU A 149 -6.52 -8.40 15.23
CA LEU A 149 -6.95 -9.72 15.74
C LEU A 149 -6.07 -10.20 16.90
N ILE A 150 -4.78 -9.83 16.88
CA ILE A 150 -3.86 -10.06 18.02
C ILE A 150 -4.33 -9.24 19.23
N ASN A 151 -4.67 -7.96 19.04
CA ASN A 151 -5.20 -7.09 20.11
C ASN A 151 -6.49 -7.64 20.72
N GLU A 152 -7.37 -8.21 19.89
CA GLU A 152 -8.59 -8.89 20.32
C GLU A 152 -8.32 -10.25 20.98
N LYS A 153 -7.06 -10.68 21.11
CA LYS A 153 -6.65 -12.00 21.62
C LYS A 153 -7.24 -13.18 20.83
N LYS A 154 -7.61 -12.96 19.57
CA LYS A 154 -8.07 -14.00 18.63
C LYS A 154 -6.90 -14.73 17.98
N ILE A 155 -5.74 -14.08 17.92
CA ILE A 155 -4.47 -14.63 17.44
C ILE A 155 -3.41 -14.45 18.54
N ASP A 156 -2.76 -15.54 18.92
CA ASP A 156 -1.46 -15.51 19.58
C ASP A 156 -0.40 -15.61 18.50
N VAL A 157 0.39 -14.57 18.35
CA VAL A 157 1.41 -14.44 17.29
C VAL A 157 2.49 -15.52 17.35
N ASN A 158 2.71 -16.12 18.54
CA ASN A 158 3.70 -17.17 18.74
C ASN A 158 3.16 -18.58 18.46
N GLN A 159 1.84 -18.72 18.23
CA GLN A 159 1.26 -19.99 17.84
C GLN A 159 1.50 -20.29 16.38
N SER A 160 1.57 -21.59 16.07
CA SER A 160 1.67 -22.06 14.70
C SER A 160 0.41 -21.78 13.88
N ILE A 161 0.59 -21.51 12.59
CA ILE A 161 -0.47 -21.15 11.65
C ILE A 161 -1.54 -22.24 11.50
N GLU A 162 -1.19 -23.51 11.58
CA GLU A 162 -2.13 -24.62 11.44
C GLU A 162 -3.17 -24.69 12.57
N LYS A 163 -2.93 -24.06 13.72
CA LYS A 163 -3.94 -23.94 14.78
C LYS A 163 -5.13 -23.10 14.33
N TYR A 164 -4.91 -22.18 13.42
CA TYR A 164 -5.92 -21.25 12.91
C TYR A 164 -6.45 -21.67 11.53
N ILE A 165 -5.61 -22.36 10.75
CA ILE A 165 -5.95 -22.90 9.42
C ILE A 165 -5.72 -24.42 9.46
N PRO A 166 -6.70 -25.21 9.94
CA PRO A 166 -6.53 -26.66 10.11
C PRO A 166 -6.15 -27.42 8.83
N GLU A 167 -6.48 -26.85 7.66
CA GLU A 167 -6.11 -27.41 6.35
C GLU A 167 -4.59 -27.47 6.14
N LEU A 168 -3.82 -26.74 6.95
CA LEU A 168 -2.35 -26.74 6.90
C LEU A 168 -1.71 -27.84 7.78
N GLN A 169 -2.51 -28.59 8.56
CA GLN A 169 -1.97 -29.72 9.34
C GLN A 169 -1.30 -30.76 8.46
N GLY A 170 -0.13 -31.24 8.88
CA GLY A 170 0.64 -32.23 8.13
C GLY A 170 1.32 -31.70 6.87
N SER A 171 1.23 -30.40 6.58
CA SER A 171 1.98 -29.73 5.53
C SER A 171 3.28 -29.13 6.05
N ASP A 172 4.09 -28.58 5.17
CA ASP A 172 5.31 -27.87 5.55
C ASP A 172 5.05 -26.52 6.27
N TRP A 173 3.81 -26.08 6.35
CA TRP A 173 3.38 -24.94 7.19
C TRP A 173 3.27 -25.28 8.68
N GLN A 174 3.24 -26.57 8.99
CA GLN A 174 3.23 -27.01 10.38
C GLN A 174 4.44 -26.42 11.12
N ASP A 175 4.22 -25.99 12.36
CA ASP A 175 5.22 -25.36 13.24
C ASP A 175 5.72 -23.97 12.81
N ILE A 176 5.18 -23.38 11.74
CA ILE A 176 5.48 -21.98 11.37
C ILE A 176 4.57 -21.04 12.17
N SER A 177 5.18 -20.18 12.98
CA SER A 177 4.44 -19.22 13.80
C SER A 177 3.82 -18.10 12.93
N VAL A 178 2.71 -17.53 13.40
CA VAL A 178 2.14 -16.33 12.77
C VAL A 178 3.16 -15.19 12.75
N LYS A 179 4.04 -15.10 13.75
CA LYS A 179 5.12 -14.12 13.84
C LYS A 179 6.15 -14.29 12.72
N ASP A 180 6.52 -15.53 12.38
CA ASP A 180 7.46 -15.78 11.29
C ASP A 180 6.89 -15.33 9.94
N ILE A 181 5.59 -15.57 9.72
CA ILE A 181 4.90 -15.15 8.51
C ILE A 181 4.80 -13.61 8.44
N LEU A 182 4.44 -12.95 9.56
CA LEU A 182 4.39 -11.48 9.65
C LEU A 182 5.74 -10.84 9.35
N ASN A 183 6.83 -11.46 9.80
CA ASN A 183 8.19 -10.94 9.67
C ASN A 183 8.92 -11.43 8.41
N MET A 184 8.20 -12.04 7.44
CA MET A 184 8.80 -12.59 6.21
C MET A 184 9.87 -13.66 6.48
N ARG A 185 9.70 -14.47 7.53
CA ARG A 185 10.67 -15.47 8.01
C ARG A 185 10.11 -16.91 8.01
N SER A 186 9.06 -17.16 7.24
CA SER A 186 8.39 -18.47 7.22
C SER A 186 9.25 -19.62 6.67
N GLY A 187 10.30 -19.33 5.91
CA GLY A 187 11.09 -20.34 5.20
C GLY A 187 10.41 -20.95 3.97
N MET A 188 9.18 -20.55 3.66
CA MET A 188 8.39 -21.15 2.57
C MET A 188 8.84 -20.71 1.17
N ASP A 189 9.48 -19.55 1.05
CA ASP A 189 10.02 -19.03 -0.20
C ASP A 189 11.21 -18.12 0.13
N ASN A 190 12.42 -18.60 -0.07
CA ASN A 190 13.65 -17.90 0.28
C ASN A 190 14.47 -17.47 -0.91
N ARG A 191 13.92 -17.56 -2.10
CA ARG A 191 14.65 -17.15 -3.29
C ARG A 191 14.71 -15.63 -3.32
N SER A 192 15.92 -15.13 -3.60
CA SER A 192 16.13 -13.72 -3.89
C SER A 192 15.21 -13.26 -5.01
N ILE A 193 14.79 -12.00 -4.96
CA ILE A 193 14.08 -11.36 -6.06
C ILE A 193 15.10 -11.17 -7.18
N ASP A 194 15.28 -12.19 -8.00
CA ASP A 194 15.95 -12.08 -9.27
C ASP A 194 14.90 -11.75 -10.33
N PHE A 195 14.88 -10.53 -10.81
CA PHE A 195 13.90 -10.08 -11.79
C PHE A 195 14.07 -10.73 -13.17
N GLU A 196 15.25 -11.28 -13.50
CA GLU A 196 15.50 -11.94 -14.79
C GLU A 196 15.04 -13.39 -14.82
N THR A 197 15.22 -14.12 -13.72
CA THR A 197 14.86 -15.55 -13.63
C THR A 197 13.83 -15.82 -12.53
N GLY A 198 13.26 -14.78 -11.98
CA GLY A 198 12.61 -14.77 -10.69
C GLY A 198 11.09 -14.83 -10.70
N PRO A 199 10.47 -14.19 -9.70
CA PRO A 199 9.08 -14.45 -9.29
C PRO A 199 8.02 -14.00 -10.30
N PHE A 200 8.37 -13.21 -11.31
CA PHE A 200 7.41 -12.66 -12.27
C PHE A 200 7.57 -13.20 -13.70
N THR A 201 8.65 -13.91 -13.98
CA THR A 201 8.99 -14.39 -15.34
C THR A 201 9.17 -15.90 -15.44
N ASN A 202 9.51 -16.58 -14.34
CA ASN A 202 9.74 -18.02 -14.31
C ASN A 202 8.50 -18.79 -13.84
N PRO A 203 7.79 -19.54 -14.73
CA PRO A 203 6.59 -20.30 -14.36
C PRO A 203 6.81 -21.38 -13.29
N LEU A 204 8.05 -21.80 -13.04
CA LEU A 204 8.39 -22.75 -11.98
C LEU A 204 8.60 -22.08 -10.62
N HIS A 205 8.68 -20.75 -10.58
CA HIS A 205 8.87 -20.04 -9.33
C HIS A 205 7.57 -20.05 -8.49
N LYS A 206 7.70 -20.28 -7.19
CA LYS A 206 6.55 -20.37 -6.27
C LYS A 206 5.64 -19.15 -6.33
N ASN A 207 6.22 -17.94 -6.39
CA ASN A 207 5.45 -16.72 -6.52
C ASN A 207 4.69 -16.66 -7.86
N TYR A 208 5.34 -17.02 -8.99
CA TYR A 208 4.67 -17.03 -10.29
C TYR A 208 3.44 -17.94 -10.26
N GLN A 209 3.58 -19.14 -9.68
CA GLN A 209 2.48 -20.10 -9.58
C GLN A 209 1.32 -19.56 -8.75
N LEU A 210 1.58 -18.87 -7.62
CA LEU A 210 0.55 -18.17 -6.84
C LEU A 210 -0.14 -17.09 -7.68
N GLU A 211 0.65 -16.20 -8.28
CA GLU A 211 0.15 -15.04 -9.02
C GLU A 211 -0.64 -15.48 -10.27
N SER A 212 -0.18 -16.48 -10.99
CA SER A 212 -0.87 -17.03 -12.16
C SER A 212 -2.17 -17.77 -11.78
N ALA A 213 -2.20 -18.46 -10.63
CA ALA A 213 -3.41 -19.08 -10.12
C ALA A 213 -4.47 -18.05 -9.69
N LEU A 214 -4.04 -16.87 -9.25
CA LEU A 214 -4.91 -15.73 -8.94
C LEU A 214 -5.33 -14.93 -10.19
N GLY A 215 -4.72 -15.18 -11.35
CA GLY A 215 -4.98 -14.44 -12.59
C GLY A 215 -4.21 -13.11 -12.69
N ILE A 216 -3.23 -12.89 -11.83
CA ILE A 216 -2.36 -11.69 -11.83
C ILE A 216 -1.32 -11.77 -12.94
N LEU A 217 -0.69 -12.94 -13.08
CA LEU A 217 0.26 -13.25 -14.15
C LEU A 217 -0.38 -14.17 -15.21
N PRO A 218 0.16 -14.22 -16.43
CA PRO A 218 -0.29 -15.13 -17.45
C PRO A 218 -0.29 -16.58 -16.98
N LYS A 219 -1.30 -17.36 -17.38
CA LYS A 219 -1.33 -18.80 -17.09
C LYS A 219 -0.23 -19.54 -17.86
N ALA A 220 0.41 -20.49 -17.18
CA ALA A 220 1.36 -21.45 -17.73
C ALA A 220 0.87 -22.88 -17.48
N GLU A 221 1.50 -23.88 -18.06
CA GLU A 221 1.18 -25.30 -17.79
C GLU A 221 1.31 -25.65 -16.30
N THR A 222 2.22 -25.00 -15.61
CA THR A 222 2.48 -25.16 -14.17
C THR A 222 1.51 -24.39 -13.27
N THR A 223 0.55 -23.62 -13.83
CA THR A 223 -0.41 -22.83 -13.06
C THR A 223 -1.30 -23.74 -12.23
N PRO A 224 -1.31 -23.60 -10.88
CA PRO A 224 -2.16 -24.41 -10.02
C PRO A 224 -3.65 -24.19 -10.30
N SER A 225 -4.44 -25.25 -10.29
CA SER A 225 -5.90 -25.18 -10.47
C SER A 225 -6.63 -24.65 -9.23
N SER A 226 -5.97 -24.64 -8.07
CA SER A 226 -6.51 -24.16 -6.81
C SER A 226 -5.40 -23.53 -5.97
N VAL A 227 -5.58 -22.27 -5.62
CA VAL A 227 -4.64 -21.49 -4.79
C VAL A 227 -4.44 -22.15 -3.43
N TYR A 228 -5.52 -22.54 -2.74
CA TYR A 228 -5.41 -23.14 -1.41
C TYR A 228 -4.74 -24.51 -1.43
N LYS A 229 -5.09 -25.39 -2.39
CA LYS A 229 -4.41 -26.68 -2.55
C LYS A 229 -2.92 -26.49 -2.86
N TYR A 230 -2.59 -25.51 -3.68
CA TYR A 230 -1.21 -25.15 -3.96
C TYR A 230 -0.46 -24.75 -2.69
N LEU A 231 -1.02 -23.85 -1.89
CA LEU A 231 -0.40 -23.41 -0.64
C LEU A 231 -0.19 -24.57 0.34
N ILE A 232 -1.18 -25.45 0.51
CA ILE A 232 -1.07 -26.65 1.35
C ILE A 232 0.08 -27.55 0.89
N GLY A 233 0.26 -27.71 -0.42
CA GLY A 233 1.29 -28.56 -1.01
C GLY A 233 2.70 -27.95 -1.09
N LEU A 234 2.86 -26.66 -0.76
CA LEU A 234 4.17 -26.00 -0.81
C LEU A 234 5.19 -26.65 0.13
N LYS A 235 6.44 -26.68 -0.32
CA LYS A 235 7.58 -27.17 0.47
C LYS A 235 8.43 -26.00 0.97
N LYS A 236 8.91 -26.10 2.21
CA LYS A 236 9.87 -25.14 2.77
C LYS A 236 11.18 -25.17 1.98
N ASP A 237 11.78 -24.02 1.77
CA ASP A 237 13.12 -23.88 1.22
C ASP A 237 14.18 -23.84 2.33
N THR A 238 13.80 -23.31 3.52
CA THR A 238 14.67 -23.25 4.71
C THR A 238 13.88 -23.43 6.00
N VAL A 239 14.60 -23.49 7.10
CA VAL A 239 14.02 -23.50 8.45
C VAL A 239 13.39 -22.12 8.75
N PRO A 240 12.19 -22.06 9.34
CA PRO A 240 11.60 -20.80 9.80
C PRO A 240 12.52 -20.03 10.75
N ASP A 241 12.35 -18.71 10.79
CA ASP A 241 13.10 -17.76 11.63
C ASP A 241 14.64 -17.69 11.44
N VAL A 242 15.19 -18.40 10.45
CA VAL A 242 16.63 -18.37 10.14
C VAL A 242 16.96 -17.27 9.13
N GLN A 243 16.15 -17.17 8.08
CA GLN A 243 16.37 -16.21 7.00
C GLN A 243 15.08 -15.47 6.69
N ALA A 244 15.16 -14.15 6.51
CA ALA A 244 14.05 -13.38 6.00
C ALA A 244 14.10 -13.31 4.46
N ALA A 245 12.97 -13.58 3.84
CA ALA A 245 12.79 -13.48 2.40
C ALA A 245 11.44 -12.83 2.08
N TYR A 246 11.48 -11.79 1.26
CA TYR A 246 10.27 -11.13 0.81
C TYR A 246 9.41 -12.07 -0.04
N SER A 247 8.17 -12.32 0.37
CA SER A 247 7.27 -13.22 -0.35
C SER A 247 5.81 -12.79 -0.28
N ASN A 248 5.13 -12.80 -1.44
CA ASN A 248 3.69 -12.60 -1.54
C ASN A 248 2.91 -13.73 -0.87
N ILE A 249 3.47 -14.93 -0.86
CA ILE A 249 2.90 -16.14 -0.23
C ILE A 249 2.61 -15.88 1.26
N ASN A 250 3.56 -15.28 1.98
CA ASN A 250 3.39 -14.94 3.39
C ASN A 250 2.16 -14.03 3.60
N THR A 251 2.05 -12.98 2.82
CA THR A 251 0.92 -12.05 2.96
C THR A 251 -0.40 -12.67 2.55
N PHE A 252 -0.38 -13.52 1.52
CA PHE A 252 -1.59 -14.22 1.10
C PHE A 252 -2.12 -15.13 2.22
N VAL A 253 -1.26 -15.88 2.88
CA VAL A 253 -1.63 -16.74 4.02
C VAL A 253 -2.14 -15.91 5.21
N LEU A 254 -1.60 -14.72 5.46
CA LEU A 254 -2.16 -13.80 6.48
C LEU A 254 -3.58 -13.33 6.11
N GLY A 255 -3.85 -13.04 4.84
CA GLY A 255 -5.20 -12.74 4.38
C GLY A 255 -6.16 -13.92 4.59
N TRP A 256 -5.74 -15.12 4.22
CA TRP A 256 -6.49 -16.35 4.46
C TRP A 256 -6.75 -16.60 5.96
N LEU A 257 -5.74 -16.40 6.81
CA LEU A 257 -5.86 -16.45 8.28
C LEU A 257 -6.95 -15.50 8.79
N ALA A 258 -6.94 -14.26 8.33
CA ALA A 258 -7.93 -13.26 8.74
C ALA A 258 -9.36 -13.68 8.36
N GLU A 259 -9.57 -14.19 7.14
CA GLU A 259 -10.84 -14.70 6.69
C GLU A 259 -11.30 -15.93 7.49
N LYS A 260 -10.38 -16.85 7.80
CA LYS A 260 -10.68 -18.06 8.59
C LYS A 260 -11.14 -17.74 10.01
N ILE A 261 -10.44 -16.86 10.71
CA ILE A 261 -10.75 -16.49 12.10
C ILE A 261 -12.08 -15.73 12.19
N THR A 262 -12.38 -14.91 11.19
CA THR A 262 -13.53 -14.00 11.27
C THR A 262 -14.77 -14.51 10.53
N GLY A 263 -14.61 -15.44 9.60
CA GLY A 263 -15.68 -15.88 8.69
C GLY A 263 -16.10 -14.80 7.68
N LYS A 264 -15.33 -13.70 7.54
CA LYS A 264 -15.65 -12.56 6.66
C LYS A 264 -14.71 -12.52 5.47
N LYS A 265 -15.19 -11.97 4.34
CA LYS A 265 -14.36 -11.71 3.16
C LYS A 265 -13.35 -10.61 3.44
N TYR A 266 -12.20 -10.67 2.78
CA TYR A 266 -11.12 -9.70 2.97
C TYR A 266 -11.57 -8.23 2.79
N ALA A 267 -12.38 -7.93 1.76
CA ALA A 267 -12.90 -6.58 1.53
C ALA A 267 -13.76 -6.06 2.71
N ASP A 268 -14.58 -6.93 3.31
CA ASP A 268 -15.40 -6.59 4.46
C ASP A 268 -14.54 -6.33 5.70
N LEU A 269 -13.46 -7.12 5.87
CA LEU A 269 -12.50 -6.93 6.97
C LEU A 269 -11.79 -5.59 6.87
N VAL A 270 -11.31 -5.20 5.68
CA VAL A 270 -10.71 -3.88 5.48
C VAL A 270 -11.73 -2.78 5.73
N THR A 271 -12.96 -2.94 5.24
CA THR A 271 -14.06 -1.99 5.44
C THR A 271 -14.32 -1.72 6.91
N GLU A 272 -14.58 -2.80 7.67
CA GLU A 272 -15.06 -2.68 9.05
C GLU A 272 -13.95 -2.32 10.04
N ARG A 273 -12.73 -2.86 9.81
CA ARG A 273 -11.64 -2.73 10.76
C ARG A 273 -10.77 -1.51 10.51
N ILE A 274 -10.64 -1.08 9.26
CA ILE A 274 -9.68 -0.03 8.89
C ILE A 274 -10.39 1.14 8.23
N TRP A 275 -11.07 0.91 7.11
CA TRP A 275 -11.49 1.97 6.21
C TRP A 275 -12.55 2.88 6.83
N LYS A 276 -13.61 2.29 7.38
CA LYS A 276 -14.65 3.06 8.12
C LYS A 276 -14.11 3.71 9.40
N PRO A 277 -13.40 2.98 10.29
CA PRO A 277 -12.88 3.56 11.52
C PRO A 277 -11.89 4.70 11.32
N MET A 278 -11.00 4.62 10.32
CA MET A 278 -10.05 5.71 10.05
C MET A 278 -10.69 6.94 9.40
N GLY A 279 -11.98 6.87 9.05
CA GLY A 279 -12.70 7.97 8.41
C GLY A 279 -12.36 8.14 6.93
N ALA A 280 -12.26 7.05 6.17
CA ALA A 280 -12.01 7.10 4.72
C ALA A 280 -13.08 7.93 4.00
N SER A 281 -12.67 8.78 3.07
CA SER A 281 -13.56 9.66 2.31
C SER A 281 -14.08 9.05 1.02
N SER A 282 -13.40 8.03 0.51
CA SER A 282 -13.75 7.35 -0.74
C SER A 282 -13.80 5.84 -0.55
N ASP A 283 -14.69 5.19 -1.30
CA ASP A 283 -14.63 3.74 -1.41
C ASP A 283 -13.27 3.36 -2.03
N ALA A 284 -12.71 2.25 -1.53
CA ALA A 284 -11.59 1.56 -2.15
C ALA A 284 -12.09 0.23 -2.72
N TYR A 285 -11.21 -0.52 -3.36
CA TYR A 285 -11.52 -1.89 -3.77
C TYR A 285 -10.27 -2.76 -3.71
N VAL A 286 -10.48 -4.07 -3.64
CA VAL A 286 -9.44 -5.08 -3.78
C VAL A 286 -9.77 -5.98 -4.98
N CYS A 287 -8.79 -6.22 -5.84
CA CYS A 287 -8.93 -7.15 -6.96
C CYS A 287 -9.14 -8.58 -6.46
N LEU A 288 -9.95 -9.31 -7.20
CA LEU A 288 -10.28 -10.70 -6.96
C LEU A 288 -9.85 -11.55 -8.15
N SER A 289 -9.52 -12.80 -7.89
CA SER A 289 -9.43 -13.81 -8.95
C SER A 289 -10.83 -14.07 -9.56
N ASP A 290 -10.89 -14.76 -10.69
CA ASP A 290 -12.14 -15.24 -11.30
C ASP A 290 -12.97 -16.14 -10.34
N GLN A 291 -12.33 -16.72 -9.33
CA GLN A 291 -12.96 -17.51 -8.26
C GLN A 291 -13.40 -16.67 -7.05
N GLY A 292 -13.27 -15.35 -7.11
CA GLY A 292 -13.63 -14.45 -6.01
C GLY A 292 -12.64 -14.40 -4.85
N ILE A 293 -11.41 -14.89 -5.04
CA ILE A 293 -10.34 -14.87 -4.03
C ILE A 293 -9.64 -13.52 -4.08
N ALA A 294 -9.60 -12.81 -2.96
CA ALA A 294 -8.94 -11.51 -2.88
C ALA A 294 -7.40 -11.62 -2.99
N TRP A 295 -6.75 -10.52 -3.42
CA TRP A 295 -5.30 -10.38 -3.49
C TRP A 295 -4.77 -9.54 -2.31
N PRO A 296 -4.62 -10.09 -1.11
CA PRO A 296 -4.28 -9.32 0.09
C PRO A 296 -2.85 -8.77 0.09
N HIS A 297 -2.01 -9.21 -0.85
CA HIS A 297 -0.60 -8.83 -0.96
C HIS A 297 -0.34 -7.67 -1.94
N GLY A 298 -1.36 -7.27 -2.76
CA GLY A 298 -1.13 -6.24 -3.78
C GLY A 298 -2.36 -5.71 -4.51
N GLY A 299 -3.55 -6.29 -4.29
CA GLY A 299 -4.73 -6.05 -5.12
C GLY A 299 -5.55 -4.82 -4.80
N MET A 300 -5.22 -4.06 -3.75
CA MET A 300 -6.05 -2.94 -3.33
C MET A 300 -5.75 -1.67 -4.14
N SER A 301 -6.81 -0.89 -4.41
CA SER A 301 -6.72 0.46 -4.98
C SER A 301 -7.47 1.47 -4.12
N ALA A 302 -6.87 2.65 -3.92
CA ALA A 302 -7.40 3.69 -3.04
C ALA A 302 -7.02 5.10 -3.53
N THR A 303 -7.68 6.13 -2.99
CA THR A 303 -7.27 7.52 -3.20
C THR A 303 -6.01 7.86 -2.41
N LEU A 304 -5.26 8.87 -2.85
CA LEU A 304 -4.04 9.31 -2.17
C LEU A 304 -4.31 9.75 -0.73
N ARG A 305 -5.37 10.53 -0.51
CA ARG A 305 -5.74 11.03 0.82
C ARG A 305 -6.15 9.90 1.77
N ASP A 306 -6.81 8.86 1.27
CA ASP A 306 -7.19 7.72 2.11
C ASP A 306 -5.98 6.85 2.46
N LEU A 307 -4.99 6.74 1.56
CA LEU A 307 -3.69 6.13 1.90
C LEU A 307 -2.96 6.94 2.99
N ALA A 308 -3.00 8.27 2.91
CA ALA A 308 -2.43 9.12 3.96
C ALA A 308 -3.18 8.96 5.30
N ARG A 309 -4.52 8.84 5.30
CA ARG A 309 -5.31 8.54 6.52
C ARG A 309 -4.89 7.22 7.15
N PHE A 310 -4.68 6.19 6.35
CA PHE A 310 -4.14 4.93 6.84
C PHE A 310 -2.79 5.12 7.53
N GLY A 311 -1.88 5.90 6.94
CA GLY A 311 -0.58 6.22 7.54
C GLY A 311 -0.69 6.92 8.90
N MET A 312 -1.71 7.77 9.09
CA MET A 312 -1.93 8.47 10.34
C MET A 312 -2.31 7.54 11.52
N LEU A 313 -2.74 6.30 11.27
CA LEU A 313 -2.94 5.29 12.30
C LEU A 313 -1.66 4.95 13.08
N PHE A 314 -0.50 5.25 12.52
CA PHE A 314 0.82 4.96 13.08
C PHE A 314 1.52 6.18 13.67
N THR A 315 0.81 7.30 13.85
CA THR A 315 1.30 8.57 14.44
C THR A 315 0.51 8.91 15.71
N LYS A 316 0.85 10.02 16.41
CA LYS A 316 0.07 10.53 17.56
C LYS A 316 -1.13 11.40 17.13
N SER A 317 -1.77 11.08 16.02
CA SER A 317 -2.86 11.85 15.44
C SER A 317 -4.22 11.55 16.09
N GLU A 318 -5.22 12.42 15.79
CA GLU A 318 -6.61 12.17 16.18
C GLU A 318 -7.17 10.88 15.56
N ILE A 319 -6.80 10.56 14.32
CA ILE A 319 -7.18 9.28 13.68
C ILE A 319 -6.69 8.11 14.52
N LYS A 320 -5.42 8.17 14.97
CA LYS A 320 -4.83 7.14 15.84
C LYS A 320 -5.56 7.06 17.18
N ALA A 321 -5.82 8.19 17.82
CA ALA A 321 -6.49 8.22 19.13
C ALA A 321 -7.89 7.58 19.09
N ARG A 322 -8.63 7.76 18.00
CA ARG A 322 -9.94 7.13 17.78
C ARG A 322 -9.84 5.62 17.47
N ASN A 323 -8.66 5.14 17.08
CA ASN A 323 -8.42 3.77 16.62
C ASN A 323 -7.32 3.06 17.43
N GLU A 324 -7.17 3.38 18.71
CA GLU A 324 -6.12 2.81 19.58
C GLU A 324 -6.19 1.28 19.66
N SER A 325 -7.39 0.71 19.62
CA SER A 325 -7.59 -0.74 19.61
C SER A 325 -7.15 -1.43 18.31
N LEU A 326 -7.06 -0.68 17.22
CA LEU A 326 -6.63 -1.21 15.92
C LEU A 326 -5.10 -1.35 15.86
N VAL A 327 -4.37 -0.29 16.25
CA VAL A 327 -2.91 -0.26 16.30
C VAL A 327 -2.49 0.45 17.60
N SER A 328 -1.92 -0.25 18.56
CA SER A 328 -1.42 0.37 19.81
C SER A 328 0.01 0.88 19.66
N PHE A 329 0.42 1.84 20.52
CA PHE A 329 1.83 2.26 20.55
C PHE A 329 2.77 1.14 20.97
N ALA A 330 2.30 0.20 21.81
CA ALA A 330 3.06 -0.99 22.17
C ALA A 330 3.38 -1.85 20.95
N GLN A 331 2.42 -2.00 20.04
CA GLN A 331 2.63 -2.74 18.79
C GLN A 331 3.54 -2.00 17.80
N ILE A 332 3.43 -0.68 17.70
CA ILE A 332 4.38 0.11 16.90
C ILE A 332 5.81 -0.12 17.45
N LYS A 333 5.98 -0.10 18.78
CA LYS A 333 7.27 -0.41 19.41
C LYS A 333 7.72 -1.83 19.11
N GLU A 334 6.85 -2.84 19.21
CA GLU A 334 7.16 -4.23 18.89
C GLU A 334 7.64 -4.40 17.43
N ILE A 335 7.02 -3.68 16.48
CA ILE A 335 7.46 -3.65 15.08
C ILE A 335 8.92 -3.18 14.99
N PHE A 336 9.28 -2.09 15.68
CA PHE A 336 10.65 -1.57 15.66
C PHE A 336 11.65 -2.45 16.42
N ASP A 337 11.23 -3.12 17.49
CA ASP A 337 12.07 -4.00 18.31
C ASP A 337 12.34 -5.37 17.66
N ALA A 338 11.66 -5.70 16.55
CA ALA A 338 11.88 -6.96 15.85
C ALA A 338 13.37 -7.13 15.46
N PRO A 339 13.95 -8.34 15.52
CA PRO A 339 15.38 -8.55 15.29
C PRO A 339 15.78 -8.12 13.87
N PRO A 340 17.02 -7.63 13.67
CA PRO A 340 17.52 -7.27 12.35
C PRO A 340 17.58 -8.50 11.43
N LEU A 341 17.48 -8.26 10.13
CA LEU A 341 17.61 -9.31 9.11
C LEU A 341 19.07 -9.72 8.97
N THR A 342 19.35 -11.00 9.04
CA THR A 342 20.70 -11.53 8.94
C THR A 342 21.22 -11.67 7.49
N ASN A 343 20.34 -11.60 6.48
CA ASN A 343 20.71 -11.73 5.07
C ASN A 343 19.67 -11.01 4.19
N SER A 344 19.59 -9.69 4.20
CA SER A 344 18.74 -9.00 3.25
C SER A 344 19.55 -8.23 2.23
N PHE A 345 19.12 -8.28 0.97
CA PHE A 345 19.62 -7.41 -0.10
C PHE A 345 19.16 -5.96 0.06
N ALA A 346 18.25 -5.70 1.02
CA ALA A 346 17.71 -4.39 1.28
C ALA A 346 18.34 -3.76 2.53
N PRO A 347 18.55 -2.44 2.54
CA PRO A 347 19.08 -1.71 3.70
C PRO A 347 18.05 -1.56 4.83
N PHE A 348 16.95 -2.31 4.78
CA PHE A 348 15.88 -2.24 5.77
C PHE A 348 15.64 -3.58 6.45
N LYS A 349 15.07 -3.51 7.62
CA LYS A 349 14.55 -4.62 8.39
C LYS A 349 13.07 -4.83 8.01
N TRP A 350 12.63 -6.09 7.90
CA TRP A 350 11.21 -6.41 7.72
C TRP A 350 10.59 -6.86 9.04
N ALA A 351 9.51 -6.19 9.44
CA ALA A 351 8.71 -6.61 10.57
C ALA A 351 7.24 -6.27 10.33
N TYR A 352 6.35 -7.20 10.62
CA TYR A 352 4.91 -7.02 10.41
C TYR A 352 4.58 -6.50 9.01
N GLN A 353 5.29 -7.01 8.00
CA GLN A 353 5.21 -6.63 6.58
C GLN A 353 5.75 -5.22 6.25
N TRP A 354 6.20 -4.44 7.23
CA TRP A 354 6.82 -3.13 7.04
C TRP A 354 8.29 -3.25 6.65
N ASP A 355 8.75 -2.30 5.84
CA ASP A 355 10.15 -2.03 5.56
C ASP A 355 10.59 -0.96 6.57
N LEU A 356 11.51 -1.28 7.48
CA LEU A 356 11.92 -0.40 8.58
C LEU A 356 13.32 0.15 8.33
N ALA A 357 13.45 1.47 8.34
CA ALA A 357 14.74 2.14 8.34
C ALA A 357 15.32 2.24 9.76
N ASN A 358 16.65 2.41 9.85
CA ASN A 358 17.36 2.44 11.14
C ASN A 358 17.01 3.62 12.04
N ASP A 359 16.34 4.65 11.52
CA ASP A 359 15.99 5.91 12.20
C ASP A 359 14.56 5.93 12.79
N GLY A 360 13.89 4.79 12.83
CA GLY A 360 12.53 4.68 13.37
C GLY A 360 11.44 5.02 12.37
N VAL A 361 11.74 4.98 11.10
CA VAL A 361 10.80 5.21 10.02
C VAL A 361 10.21 3.89 9.52
N MET A 362 8.89 3.87 9.37
CA MET A 362 8.14 2.79 8.75
C MET A 362 7.91 3.14 7.29
N MET A 363 8.24 2.23 6.40
CA MET A 363 8.02 2.40 4.96
C MET A 363 7.31 1.18 4.38
N LYS A 364 6.61 1.38 3.28
CA LYS A 364 6.22 0.30 2.37
C LYS A 364 6.16 0.81 0.95
N GLY A 365 6.98 0.19 0.11
CA GLY A 365 6.94 0.41 -1.33
C GLY A 365 6.02 -0.57 -2.04
N GLY A 366 5.55 -0.20 -3.24
CA GLY A 366 4.80 -1.02 -4.16
C GLY A 366 5.44 -1.06 -5.55
N PHE A 367 5.22 -2.16 -6.27
CA PHE A 367 5.68 -2.29 -7.65
C PHE A 367 5.15 -1.13 -8.51
N GLY A 368 6.02 -0.49 -9.27
CA GLY A 368 5.72 0.74 -10.01
C GLY A 368 6.08 2.01 -9.25
N GLY A 369 6.54 1.93 -7.98
CA GLY A 369 7.07 3.06 -7.23
C GLY A 369 6.06 3.76 -6.32
N GLN A 370 4.89 3.18 -6.05
CA GLN A 370 4.00 3.65 -4.99
C GLN A 370 4.69 3.52 -3.65
N ALA A 371 4.44 4.45 -2.74
CA ALA A 371 4.99 4.31 -1.39
C ALA A 371 4.15 5.02 -0.33
N LEU A 372 4.29 4.48 0.88
CA LEU A 372 3.86 5.06 2.13
C LEU A 372 5.06 5.12 3.07
N TYR A 373 5.35 6.31 3.58
CA TYR A 373 6.41 6.62 4.51
C TYR A 373 5.81 7.25 5.77
N ILE A 374 6.23 6.80 6.95
CA ILE A 374 5.70 7.26 8.24
C ILE A 374 6.86 7.46 9.21
N ASP A 375 7.01 8.69 9.70
CA ASP A 375 7.83 9.00 10.86
C ASP A 375 6.88 9.19 12.05
N SER A 376 6.73 8.15 12.86
CA SER A 376 5.81 8.15 14.01
C SER A 376 6.20 9.17 15.09
N ASN A 377 7.50 9.45 15.23
CA ASN A 377 8.02 10.39 16.24
C ASN A 377 7.78 11.85 15.84
N LYS A 378 7.96 12.17 14.56
CA LYS A 378 7.73 13.52 14.01
C LYS A 378 6.30 13.74 13.54
N GLU A 379 5.45 12.71 13.59
CA GLU A 379 4.07 12.73 13.10
C GLU A 379 3.97 13.13 11.63
N ILE A 380 4.83 12.55 10.80
CA ILE A 380 4.89 12.81 9.36
C ILE A 380 4.40 11.57 8.62
N VAL A 381 3.52 11.80 7.65
CA VAL A 381 3.13 10.79 6.66
C VAL A 381 3.39 11.37 5.28
N ILE A 382 4.11 10.63 4.45
CA ILE A 382 4.29 10.92 3.02
C ILE A 382 3.73 9.73 2.25
N ALA A 383 2.82 10.03 1.32
CA ALA A 383 2.29 9.02 0.41
C ALA A 383 2.38 9.52 -1.03
N TYR A 384 2.64 8.61 -1.95
CA TYR A 384 2.64 8.95 -3.37
C TYR A 384 2.31 7.74 -4.24
N TYR A 385 1.79 8.05 -5.42
CA TYR A 385 1.50 7.09 -6.47
C TYR A 385 2.41 7.30 -7.66
N ASN A 386 2.80 6.20 -8.27
CA ASN A 386 3.64 6.16 -9.46
C ASN A 386 3.25 4.95 -10.31
N TYR A 387 3.86 4.79 -11.47
CA TYR A 387 3.68 3.65 -12.36
C TYR A 387 5.02 3.21 -12.95
N VAL A 388 5.07 2.00 -13.47
CA VAL A 388 6.27 1.48 -14.13
C VAL A 388 6.54 2.26 -15.41
N ASP A 389 7.75 2.76 -15.58
CA ASP A 389 8.17 3.36 -16.85
C ASP A 389 8.41 2.26 -17.91
N LYS A 390 8.42 2.67 -19.19
CA LYS A 390 8.58 1.76 -20.35
C LYS A 390 9.83 0.87 -20.29
N ASP A 391 10.84 1.29 -19.54
CA ASP A 391 12.12 0.59 -19.41
C ASP A 391 12.23 -0.21 -18.07
N TRP A 392 11.09 -0.56 -17.43
CA TRP A 392 11.04 -1.25 -16.14
C TRP A 392 11.77 -0.54 -15.00
N GLY A 393 12.02 0.77 -15.15
CA GLY A 393 12.57 1.60 -14.08
C GLY A 393 11.52 1.86 -13.01
N MET A 394 11.77 1.43 -11.77
CA MET A 394 11.06 1.98 -10.62
C MET A 394 11.68 3.35 -10.30
N ASN A 395 10.94 4.40 -10.63
CA ASN A 395 11.35 5.76 -10.30
C ASN A 395 11.07 6.01 -8.81
N ILE A 396 12.10 5.86 -7.99
CA ILE A 396 12.02 6.04 -6.53
C ILE A 396 12.54 7.41 -6.17
N ILE A 397 11.90 8.09 -5.22
CA ILE A 397 12.38 9.34 -4.66
C ILE A 397 13.72 9.07 -3.96
N SER A 398 14.76 9.82 -4.32
CA SER A 398 16.10 9.63 -3.76
C SER A 398 16.18 10.07 -2.30
N ASP A 399 17.11 9.50 -1.53
CA ASP A 399 17.39 9.91 -0.14
C ASP A 399 17.71 11.40 -0.01
N SER A 400 18.43 11.96 -1.00
CA SER A 400 18.71 13.39 -1.02
C SER A 400 17.45 14.25 -1.17
N ALA A 401 16.49 13.82 -2.00
CA ALA A 401 15.21 14.51 -2.14
C ALA A 401 14.36 14.37 -0.88
N PHE A 402 14.30 13.19 -0.26
CA PHE A 402 13.67 13.00 1.04
C PHE A 402 14.29 13.91 2.10
N SER A 403 15.61 14.03 2.15
CA SER A 403 16.29 14.91 3.08
C SER A 403 15.86 16.39 2.91
N GLU A 404 15.74 16.89 1.68
CA GLU A 404 15.27 18.26 1.43
C GLU A 404 13.79 18.46 1.83
N ILE A 405 12.93 17.47 1.56
CA ILE A 405 11.52 17.47 2.03
C ILE A 405 11.48 17.53 3.55
N MET A 406 12.27 16.72 4.24
CA MET A 406 12.32 16.69 5.72
C MET A 406 12.84 18.00 6.30
N LYS A 407 13.81 18.67 5.66
CA LYS A 407 14.28 20.01 6.06
C LYS A 407 13.17 21.05 5.92
N ALA A 408 12.45 21.06 4.80
CA ALA A 408 11.36 22.00 4.56
C ALA A 408 10.24 21.90 5.64
N LEU A 409 10.02 20.70 6.19
CA LEU A 409 9.04 20.49 7.28
C LEU A 409 9.44 21.20 8.59
N THR A 410 10.72 21.52 8.77
CA THR A 410 11.25 22.18 9.98
C THR A 410 11.46 23.69 9.84
N MET A 411 11.42 24.23 8.61
CA MET A 411 11.78 25.64 8.34
C MET A 411 10.70 26.66 8.65
N ASP A 412 9.44 26.26 8.61
CA ASP A 412 8.31 27.15 8.93
C ASP A 412 7.86 26.92 10.38
N LYS A 413 8.58 27.46 11.34
CA LYS A 413 8.16 27.57 12.73
C LYS A 413 7.53 28.94 13.00
#